data_fa2416d8c2f80c61b47e8b2fe8aaaee6
#
_entry.id   fa2416d8c2f80c61b47e8b2fe8aaaee6
#
_cell.length_a   1.000
_cell.length_b   1.000
_cell.length_c   1.000
_cell.angle_alpha   90.00
_cell.angle_beta   90.00
_cell.angle_gamma   90.00
#
_symmetry.space_group_name_H-M   'P 1'
#
loop_
_entity.id
_entity.type
_entity.pdbx_description
1 polymer ?
#
loop_
_entity_poly.entity_id
_entity_poly.type
_entity_poly.pdbx_seq_one_letter_code
_entity_poly.pdbx_strand_id
1 'polypeptide(L)'
;MEIAIFVGWNNKNTMKSVKDIYKIGKGPSSSHTMGPFKAVRHYMENHHEADHLHVTLYGSLAATGKGHLTDVAIMEAYSTWHPTDKETLECKIRRAGDVEIFWCPDENLEYHPNGMKIAAVNFDGDEYDKWTYYSVGGGDIICMNHPLEMEDTDAPYELTTLTDILHWCNKKGKCFWEYVDEVEGKKPGFWEHLELVWKVMQEAVERGIEMEGALPGPLNLRRKALSYHVRSVGQGDTFKTRGLVFSYALAVSEENASGGTIVTAPTCGSCGVLPSVLYHMKTRYNFSETRILRALATAGLIGAVVKENASVSGAEVGCQGEIGVACAMAAAAVAQLMGGSPSQIEYAAEMGLEHHLGLTCDPVGGLVQIPCIERNAYAAARAFDAGIYALYTDGLHRVTFDQVVHVMKETGKDLPSIYKETSIGGLAKQFGE
;
A
#
# COMPACT_ATOMS: atom_id res chain seq x y z
N MET A 1 -30.57 24.78 -6.08
CA MET A 1 -29.39 25.63 -5.93
C MET A 1 -28.23 24.68 -5.88
N GLU A 2 -27.68 24.39 -7.07
CA GLU A 2 -26.61 23.41 -7.25
C GLU A 2 -25.34 23.96 -6.59
N ILE A 3 -24.86 23.26 -5.56
CA ILE A 3 -23.53 23.50 -4.99
C ILE A 3 -22.55 22.88 -5.96
N ALA A 4 -21.95 23.70 -6.81
CA ALA A 4 -20.81 23.30 -7.61
C ALA A 4 -19.65 22.95 -6.66
N ILE A 5 -19.41 21.66 -6.49
CA ILE A 5 -18.26 21.15 -5.78
C ILE A 5 -17.02 21.50 -6.60
N PHE A 6 -16.32 22.55 -6.20
CA PHE A 6 -14.99 22.88 -6.71
C PHE A 6 -14.00 21.82 -6.17
N VAL A 7 -14.02 20.62 -6.75
CA VAL A 7 -12.84 19.78 -6.76
C VAL A 7 -11.91 20.45 -7.76
N GLY A 8 -10.81 21.00 -7.28
CA GLY A 8 -9.76 21.57 -8.13
C GLY A 8 -9.19 20.49 -9.05
N TRP A 9 -9.85 20.26 -10.17
CA TRP A 9 -9.28 19.55 -11.29
C TRP A 9 -8.17 20.43 -11.84
N ASN A 10 -6.95 20.16 -11.40
CA ASN A 10 -5.78 20.63 -12.11
C ASN A 10 -5.83 19.99 -13.50
N ASN A 11 -6.10 20.78 -14.51
CA ASN A 11 -6.32 20.42 -15.92
C ASN A 11 -4.99 20.06 -16.64
N LYS A 12 -4.00 19.52 -15.92
CA LYS A 12 -2.85 18.80 -16.46
C LYS A 12 -2.94 17.38 -15.94
N ASN A 13 -3.03 16.39 -16.82
CA ASN A 13 -2.80 14.97 -16.52
C ASN A 13 -1.35 14.83 -16.04
N THR A 14 -1.10 14.95 -14.75
CA THR A 14 0.23 14.83 -14.13
C THR A 14 0.15 13.78 -13.03
N MET A 15 1.16 12.92 -12.94
CA MET A 15 1.24 11.86 -11.96
C MET A 15 2.06 12.32 -10.74
N LYS A 16 1.64 11.88 -9.56
CA LYS A 16 2.30 12.18 -8.28
C LYS A 16 3.70 11.56 -8.20
N SER A 17 4.47 12.05 -7.22
CA SER A 17 5.80 11.52 -6.89
C SER A 17 5.79 10.02 -6.63
N VAL A 18 6.84 9.31 -7.05
CA VAL A 18 7.01 7.88 -6.71
C VAL A 18 7.18 7.65 -5.20
N LYS A 19 7.54 8.67 -4.42
CA LYS A 19 7.56 8.61 -2.95
C LYS A 19 6.18 8.29 -2.36
N ASP A 20 5.10 8.70 -3.03
CA ASP A 20 3.72 8.44 -2.59
C ASP A 20 3.32 6.96 -2.59
N ILE A 21 4.09 6.13 -3.28
CA ILE A 21 3.92 4.67 -3.26
C ILE A 21 4.51 4.05 -2.00
N TYR A 22 5.54 4.69 -1.43
CA TYR A 22 6.31 4.19 -0.31
C TYR A 22 6.03 4.99 0.95
N LYS A 23 5.11 4.51 1.78
CA LYS A 23 4.81 5.12 3.07
C LYS A 23 5.26 4.22 4.19
N ILE A 24 6.05 4.77 5.11
CA ILE A 24 6.50 4.09 6.31
C ILE A 24 5.42 4.25 7.38
N GLY A 25 4.98 3.14 7.96
CA GLY A 25 3.96 3.19 9.00
C GLY A 25 3.64 1.82 9.59
N LYS A 26 2.68 1.81 10.51
CA LYS A 26 2.19 0.58 11.15
C LYS A 26 1.05 -0.02 10.33
N GLY A 27 1.10 -1.35 10.13
CA GLY A 27 -0.01 -2.11 9.56
C GLY A 27 -1.17 -2.33 10.56
N PRO A 28 -2.12 -3.19 10.20
CA PRO A 28 -2.07 -4.12 9.06
C PRO A 28 -2.58 -3.57 7.72
N SER A 29 -3.32 -2.45 7.69
CA SER A 29 -3.94 -1.95 6.46
C SER A 29 -3.60 -0.49 6.20
N SER A 30 -3.25 -0.16 4.94
CA SER A 30 -3.02 1.23 4.56
C SER A 30 -4.34 2.04 4.54
N SER A 31 -5.43 1.45 4.05
CA SER A 31 -6.74 2.11 3.97
C SER A 31 -7.50 2.12 5.30
N HIS A 32 -7.37 1.06 6.11
CA HIS A 32 -8.16 0.89 7.34
C HIS A 32 -7.39 1.21 8.63
N THR A 33 -6.07 1.29 8.58
CA THR A 33 -5.22 1.63 9.75
C THR A 33 -4.55 2.98 9.55
N MET A 34 -3.68 3.11 8.52
CA MET A 34 -2.90 4.33 8.29
C MET A 34 -3.79 5.52 7.87
N GLY A 35 -4.80 5.29 7.02
CA GLY A 35 -5.73 6.33 6.58
C GLY A 35 -6.53 6.94 7.75
N PRO A 36 -7.28 6.14 8.53
CA PRO A 36 -7.98 6.63 9.73
C PRO A 36 -7.07 7.29 10.77
N PHE A 37 -5.86 6.74 11.00
CA PHE A 37 -4.87 7.39 11.85
C PHE A 37 -4.54 8.80 11.35
N LYS A 38 -4.25 8.95 10.06
CA LYS A 38 -3.93 10.24 9.44
C LYS A 38 -5.12 11.21 9.48
N ALA A 39 -6.34 10.70 9.28
CA ALA A 39 -7.57 11.51 9.35
C ALA A 39 -7.79 12.12 10.75
N VAL A 40 -7.63 11.31 11.81
CA VAL A 40 -7.72 11.81 13.19
C VAL A 40 -6.62 12.81 13.48
N ARG A 41 -5.38 12.56 13.04
CA ARG A 41 -4.27 13.53 13.21
C ARG A 41 -4.58 14.86 12.54
N HIS A 42 -5.02 14.86 11.30
CA HIS A 42 -5.40 16.06 10.57
C HIS A 42 -6.59 16.78 11.25
N TYR A 43 -7.59 16.04 11.75
CA TYR A 43 -8.68 16.64 12.50
C TYR A 43 -8.19 17.32 13.77
N MET A 44 -7.31 16.68 14.55
CA MET A 44 -6.76 17.21 15.79
C MET A 44 -5.83 18.42 15.59
N GLU A 45 -5.15 18.54 14.45
CA GLU A 45 -4.37 19.73 14.10
C GLU A 45 -5.23 20.98 13.97
N ASN A 46 -6.51 20.81 13.61
CA ASN A 46 -7.48 21.89 13.46
C ASN A 46 -8.43 22.03 14.68
N HIS A 47 -8.46 21.04 15.57
CA HIS A 47 -9.35 20.97 16.73
C HIS A 47 -8.58 20.55 17.99
N HIS A 48 -7.49 21.25 18.27
CA HIS A 48 -6.61 20.95 19.42
C HIS A 48 -7.30 21.13 20.77
N GLU A 49 -8.42 21.86 20.83
CA GLU A 49 -9.24 22.08 22.02
C GLU A 49 -10.18 20.89 22.32
N ALA A 50 -10.46 20.00 21.35
CA ALA A 50 -11.40 18.89 21.54
C ALA A 50 -10.95 17.92 22.64
N ASP A 51 -11.82 17.71 23.62
CA ASP A 51 -11.61 16.78 24.74
C ASP A 51 -12.16 15.37 24.44
N HIS A 52 -13.20 15.28 23.60
CA HIS A 52 -13.81 14.03 23.17
C HIS A 52 -14.07 14.04 21.67
N LEU A 53 -14.00 12.87 21.05
CA LEU A 53 -14.32 12.69 19.64
C LEU A 53 -15.42 11.62 19.45
N HIS A 54 -16.35 11.90 18.54
CA HIS A 54 -17.20 10.90 17.92
C HIS A 54 -16.68 10.60 16.52
N VAL A 55 -16.44 9.32 16.25
CA VAL A 55 -15.96 8.85 14.94
C VAL A 55 -16.94 7.84 14.39
N THR A 56 -17.60 8.16 13.27
CA THR A 56 -18.52 7.25 12.59
C THR A 56 -17.82 6.66 11.37
N LEU A 57 -17.74 5.34 11.30
CA LEU A 57 -17.16 4.57 10.21
C LEU A 57 -18.24 3.99 9.31
N TYR A 58 -18.05 4.03 7.99
CA TYR A 58 -19.02 3.61 6.98
C TYR A 58 -18.44 2.52 6.07
N GLY A 59 -19.33 1.72 5.49
CA GLY A 59 -19.03 0.73 4.46
C GLY A 59 -17.88 -0.20 4.82
N SER A 60 -16.88 -0.32 3.96
CA SER A 60 -15.75 -1.23 4.18
C SER A 60 -14.94 -0.91 5.45
N LEU A 61 -14.78 0.37 5.83
CA LEU A 61 -14.11 0.76 7.08
C LEU A 61 -14.83 0.19 8.31
N ALA A 62 -16.15 0.13 8.28
CA ALA A 62 -16.94 -0.45 9.38
C ALA A 62 -16.97 -1.98 9.29
N ALA A 63 -17.14 -2.56 8.10
CA ALA A 63 -17.32 -3.99 7.89
C ALA A 63 -16.10 -4.82 8.29
N THR A 64 -14.89 -4.31 8.08
CA THR A 64 -13.62 -5.00 8.37
C THR A 64 -12.78 -4.32 9.43
N GLY A 65 -13.21 -3.17 9.93
CA GLY A 65 -12.41 -2.25 10.75
C GLY A 65 -11.80 -2.87 12.00
N LYS A 66 -12.53 -3.70 12.74
CA LYS A 66 -11.97 -4.38 13.93
C LYS A 66 -10.84 -5.34 13.57
N GLY A 67 -10.99 -6.09 12.48
CA GLY A 67 -9.95 -6.99 11.99
C GLY A 67 -8.72 -6.25 11.45
N HIS A 68 -8.93 -5.04 10.94
CA HIS A 68 -7.87 -4.16 10.45
C HIS A 68 -7.33 -3.18 11.51
N LEU A 69 -7.72 -3.34 12.78
CA LEU A 69 -7.30 -2.48 13.90
C LEU A 69 -7.61 -0.99 13.68
N THR A 70 -8.71 -0.68 13.01
CA THR A 70 -9.13 0.71 12.71
C THR A 70 -9.41 1.49 13.99
N ASP A 71 -10.10 0.87 14.94
CA ASP A 71 -10.38 1.43 16.26
C ASP A 71 -9.08 1.72 17.04
N VAL A 72 -8.15 0.77 17.03
CA VAL A 72 -6.85 0.94 17.69
C VAL A 72 -6.08 2.11 17.08
N ALA A 73 -6.07 2.22 15.75
CA ALA A 73 -5.38 3.30 15.05
C ALA A 73 -5.99 4.68 15.34
N ILE A 74 -7.32 4.78 15.38
CA ILE A 74 -8.05 6.01 15.73
C ILE A 74 -7.74 6.44 17.17
N MET A 75 -7.84 5.49 18.12
CA MET A 75 -7.54 5.74 19.53
C MET A 75 -6.06 6.10 19.76
N GLU A 76 -5.12 5.43 19.08
CA GLU A 76 -3.70 5.75 19.12
C GLU A 76 -3.43 7.16 18.55
N ALA A 77 -4.04 7.48 17.40
CA ALA A 77 -3.88 8.79 16.78
C ALA A 77 -4.31 9.93 17.71
N TYR A 78 -5.43 9.77 18.38
CA TYR A 78 -5.93 10.76 19.33
C TYR A 78 -5.09 10.82 20.60
N SER A 79 -4.84 9.68 21.27
CA SER A 79 -4.17 9.63 22.58
C SER A 79 -2.70 10.05 22.53
N THR A 80 -2.03 9.85 21.38
CA THR A 80 -0.62 10.22 21.18
C THR A 80 -0.43 11.54 20.43
N TRP A 81 -1.52 12.28 20.18
CA TRP A 81 -1.42 13.59 19.54
C TRP A 81 -0.89 14.63 20.49
N HIS A 82 0.09 15.41 20.03
CA HIS A 82 0.66 16.55 20.73
C HIS A 82 0.80 17.70 19.73
N PRO A 83 0.47 18.95 20.12
CA PRO A 83 0.68 20.10 19.26
C PRO A 83 2.18 20.27 18.92
N THR A 84 2.46 20.69 17.71
CA THR A 84 3.82 20.93 17.21
C THR A 84 4.48 22.14 17.88
N ASP A 85 3.69 23.16 18.22
CA ASP A 85 4.15 24.36 18.94
C ASP A 85 4.06 24.16 20.46
N LYS A 86 5.19 23.84 21.07
CA LYS A 86 5.31 23.61 22.52
C LYS A 86 5.16 24.87 23.38
N GLU A 87 5.14 26.06 22.78
CA GLU A 87 5.20 27.31 23.54
C GLU A 87 3.82 27.88 23.98
N THR A 88 2.71 27.41 23.39
CA THR A 88 1.40 28.08 23.58
C THR A 88 0.25 27.20 24.04
N LEU A 89 0.39 25.87 24.11
CA LEU A 89 -0.71 24.99 24.46
C LEU A 89 -0.38 24.12 25.68
N GLU A 90 -1.21 24.20 26.74
CA GLU A 90 -1.19 23.23 27.83
C GLU A 90 -1.30 21.81 27.26
N CYS A 91 -0.33 20.96 27.58
CA CYS A 91 -0.32 19.56 27.10
C CYS A 91 -1.47 18.81 27.82
N LYS A 92 -2.63 18.72 27.18
CA LYS A 92 -3.77 17.95 27.68
C LYS A 92 -3.44 16.47 27.65
N ILE A 93 -3.76 15.75 28.72
CA ILE A 93 -3.67 14.28 28.76
C ILE A 93 -4.90 13.73 28.04
N ARG A 94 -4.71 13.15 26.85
CA ARG A 94 -5.74 12.46 26.06
C ARG A 94 -5.70 10.98 26.31
N ARG A 95 -6.88 10.36 26.40
CA ARG A 95 -7.01 8.92 26.65
C ARG A 95 -7.76 8.27 25.48
N ALA A 96 -7.43 7.03 25.18
CA ALA A 96 -8.16 6.26 24.17
C ALA A 96 -9.68 6.18 24.45
N GLY A 97 -10.08 6.18 25.72
CA GLY A 97 -11.49 6.17 26.13
C GLY A 97 -12.25 7.49 25.90
N ASP A 98 -11.58 8.54 25.47
CA ASP A 98 -12.22 9.82 25.12
C ASP A 98 -12.69 9.84 23.65
N VAL A 99 -12.55 8.70 22.94
CA VAL A 99 -13.03 8.51 21.55
C VAL A 99 -14.12 7.47 21.52
N GLU A 100 -15.31 7.85 21.04
CA GLU A 100 -16.41 6.94 20.78
C GLU A 100 -16.51 6.62 19.29
N ILE A 101 -16.61 5.31 18.95
CA ILE A 101 -16.61 4.85 17.55
C ILE A 101 -17.95 4.19 17.23
N PHE A 102 -18.64 4.71 16.20
CA PHE A 102 -19.89 4.21 15.66
C PHE A 102 -19.64 3.43 14.36
N TRP A 103 -20.21 2.26 14.24
CA TRP A 103 -20.00 1.33 13.13
C TRP A 103 -21.25 1.21 12.25
N CYS A 104 -21.17 1.67 10.99
CA CYS A 104 -22.25 1.65 10.01
C CYS A 104 -21.83 0.84 8.76
N PRO A 105 -21.71 -0.49 8.86
CA PRO A 105 -21.21 -1.33 7.76
C PRO A 105 -22.17 -1.40 6.56
N ASP A 106 -23.48 -1.22 6.77
CA ASP A 106 -24.50 -1.28 5.74
C ASP A 106 -24.75 0.06 5.03
N GLU A 107 -24.07 1.12 5.48
CA GLU A 107 -24.19 2.47 4.92
C GLU A 107 -22.89 2.83 4.18
N ASN A 108 -23.01 3.36 2.95
CA ASN A 108 -21.89 3.90 2.18
C ASN A 108 -22.05 5.40 1.98
N LEU A 109 -20.96 6.14 2.08
CA LEU A 109 -20.92 7.53 1.64
C LEU A 109 -20.65 7.57 0.12
N GLU A 110 -21.17 8.62 -0.56
CA GLU A 110 -21.25 8.66 -2.02
C GLU A 110 -19.88 8.62 -2.74
N TYR A 111 -18.83 9.20 -2.14
CA TYR A 111 -17.57 9.39 -2.85
C TYR A 111 -16.68 8.12 -2.88
N HIS A 112 -16.60 7.38 -1.76
CA HIS A 112 -15.72 6.21 -1.66
C HIS A 112 -16.23 5.24 -0.57
N PRO A 113 -16.05 3.88 -0.73
CA PRO A 113 -16.50 2.89 0.26
C PRO A 113 -15.85 3.05 1.65
N ASN A 114 -14.65 3.62 1.73
CA ASN A 114 -13.94 3.84 2.99
C ASN A 114 -14.22 5.25 3.54
N GLY A 115 -15.48 5.53 3.86
CA GLY A 115 -15.89 6.80 4.43
C GLY A 115 -15.85 6.82 5.95
N MET A 116 -15.52 7.98 6.53
CA MET A 116 -15.62 8.24 7.97
C MET A 116 -16.01 9.69 8.26
N LYS A 117 -16.68 9.92 9.39
CA LYS A 117 -16.97 11.25 9.91
C LYS A 117 -16.35 11.39 11.29
N ILE A 118 -15.73 12.53 11.55
CA ILE A 118 -15.14 12.88 12.84
C ILE A 118 -15.82 14.16 13.34
N ALA A 119 -16.27 14.17 14.57
CA ALA A 119 -16.84 15.33 15.25
C ALA A 119 -16.20 15.52 16.62
N ALA A 120 -15.92 16.75 16.99
CA ALA A 120 -15.59 17.09 18.36
C ALA A 120 -16.88 17.10 19.20
N VAL A 121 -16.74 16.75 20.49
CA VAL A 121 -17.87 16.68 21.43
C VAL A 121 -17.60 17.61 22.61
N ASN A 122 -18.58 18.42 22.97
CA ASN A 122 -18.51 19.32 24.12
C ASN A 122 -18.83 18.59 25.44
N PHE A 123 -18.71 19.29 26.58
CA PHE A 123 -19.01 18.75 27.90
C PHE A 123 -20.48 18.34 28.12
N ASP A 124 -21.41 18.87 27.32
CA ASP A 124 -22.83 18.53 27.37
C ASP A 124 -23.15 17.28 26.48
N GLY A 125 -22.17 16.78 25.75
CA GLY A 125 -22.30 15.63 24.86
C GLY A 125 -22.77 16.00 23.44
N ASP A 126 -22.83 17.28 23.09
CA ASP A 126 -23.23 17.72 21.75
C ASP A 126 -22.04 17.72 20.79
N GLU A 127 -22.28 17.16 19.60
CA GLU A 127 -21.31 17.19 18.51
C GLU A 127 -21.22 18.58 17.85
N TYR A 128 -20.00 19.01 17.54
CA TYR A 128 -19.75 20.21 16.76
C TYR A 128 -18.65 19.98 15.75
N ASP A 129 -18.60 20.79 14.69
CA ASP A 129 -17.62 20.80 13.60
C ASP A 129 -17.32 19.39 13.03
N LYS A 130 -18.37 18.74 12.48
CA LYS A 130 -18.31 17.41 11.91
C LYS A 130 -17.69 17.42 10.52
N TRP A 131 -16.54 16.75 10.35
CA TRP A 131 -15.83 16.64 9.09
C TRP A 131 -15.94 15.24 8.48
N THR A 132 -16.02 15.20 7.15
CA THR A 132 -16.11 13.95 6.39
C THR A 132 -14.79 13.65 5.71
N TYR A 133 -14.28 12.44 5.94
CA TYR A 133 -13.06 11.92 5.37
C TYR A 133 -13.30 10.67 4.54
N TYR A 134 -12.42 10.45 3.57
CA TYR A 134 -12.34 9.22 2.81
C TYR A 134 -10.90 8.71 2.79
N SER A 135 -10.71 7.41 3.05
CA SER A 135 -9.43 6.74 2.88
C SER A 135 -9.38 6.11 1.49
N VAL A 136 -8.60 6.72 0.59
CA VAL A 136 -8.63 6.42 -0.86
C VAL A 136 -7.54 5.44 -1.32
N GLY A 137 -7.02 4.62 -0.41
CA GLY A 137 -6.01 3.61 -0.69
C GLY A 137 -4.57 4.10 -0.49
N GLY A 138 -3.64 3.15 -0.29
CA GLY A 138 -2.22 3.46 -0.05
C GLY A 138 -1.94 4.35 1.17
N GLY A 139 -2.91 4.55 2.08
CA GLY A 139 -2.80 5.45 3.23
C GLY A 139 -3.03 6.93 2.91
N ASP A 140 -3.61 7.24 1.74
CA ASP A 140 -4.08 8.58 1.42
C ASP A 140 -5.47 8.83 1.96
N ILE A 141 -5.72 10.10 2.32
CA ILE A 141 -7.04 10.56 2.77
C ILE A 141 -7.47 11.79 2.00
N ILE A 142 -8.78 11.98 1.89
CA ILE A 142 -9.43 13.20 1.40
C ILE A 142 -10.34 13.71 2.49
N CYS A 143 -10.28 15.00 2.81
CA CYS A 143 -11.23 15.69 3.67
C CYS A 143 -12.14 16.57 2.82
N MET A 144 -13.47 16.42 2.97
CA MET A 144 -14.45 17.18 2.18
C MET A 144 -14.69 18.59 2.75
N ASN A 145 -14.47 18.76 4.03
CA ASN A 145 -14.75 20.02 4.71
C ASN A 145 -13.55 20.94 4.74
N HIS A 146 -12.36 20.39 4.90
CA HIS A 146 -11.11 21.12 4.97
C HIS A 146 -10.05 20.39 4.14
N PRO A 147 -9.68 20.94 2.97
CA PRO A 147 -8.63 20.32 2.17
C PRO A 147 -7.38 20.18 3.02
N LEU A 148 -6.78 18.99 3.00
CA LEU A 148 -5.45 18.80 3.56
C LEU A 148 -4.56 19.87 2.94
N GLU A 149 -3.86 20.65 3.75
CA GLU A 149 -2.72 21.40 3.25
C GLU A 149 -1.82 20.34 2.61
N MET A 150 -1.82 20.36 1.28
CA MET A 150 -1.08 19.36 0.53
C MET A 150 0.38 19.62 0.86
N GLU A 151 0.97 18.78 1.73
CA GLU A 151 2.41 18.63 1.76
C GLU A 151 2.82 18.47 0.31
N ASP A 152 3.45 19.49 -0.25
CA ASP A 152 3.96 19.64 -1.60
C ASP A 152 3.65 18.43 -2.50
N THR A 153 2.38 18.23 -2.86
CA THR A 153 1.97 17.17 -3.76
C THR A 153 2.38 17.61 -5.16
N ASP A 154 3.67 17.78 -5.26
CA ASP A 154 4.34 17.95 -6.50
C ASP A 154 3.99 16.72 -7.34
N ALA A 155 3.14 16.94 -8.34
CA ALA A 155 2.84 15.95 -9.35
C ALA A 155 3.83 16.17 -10.51
N PRO A 156 5.08 15.71 -10.34
CA PRO A 156 6.21 16.13 -11.17
C PRO A 156 6.20 15.48 -12.55
N TYR A 157 5.44 14.41 -12.72
CA TYR A 157 5.48 13.61 -13.93
C TYR A 157 4.43 14.08 -14.94
N GLU A 158 4.91 14.59 -16.09
CA GLU A 158 4.06 14.96 -17.21
C GLU A 158 3.57 13.75 -18.03
N LEU A 159 4.37 12.66 -18.04
CA LEU A 159 4.00 11.39 -18.68
C LEU A 159 3.34 10.50 -17.62
N THR A 160 2.13 10.04 -17.90
CA THR A 160 1.31 9.27 -16.96
C THR A 160 1.12 7.82 -17.39
N THR A 161 1.55 7.44 -18.60
CA THR A 161 1.48 6.08 -19.12
C THR A 161 2.87 5.47 -19.23
N LEU A 162 2.97 4.15 -18.98
CA LEU A 162 4.25 3.46 -19.10
C LEU A 162 4.72 3.39 -20.57
N THR A 163 3.79 3.34 -21.52
CA THR A 163 4.07 3.40 -22.96
C THR A 163 4.78 4.68 -23.36
N ASP A 164 4.30 5.84 -22.90
CA ASP A 164 4.94 7.13 -23.19
C ASP A 164 6.32 7.24 -22.53
N ILE A 165 6.44 6.76 -21.31
CA ILE A 165 7.71 6.73 -20.57
C ILE A 165 8.70 5.79 -21.27
N LEU A 166 8.26 4.60 -21.72
CA LEU A 166 9.09 3.67 -22.51
C LEU A 166 9.57 4.31 -23.81
N HIS A 167 8.67 5.02 -24.51
CA HIS A 167 9.05 5.76 -25.70
C HIS A 167 10.12 6.83 -25.41
N TRP A 168 9.96 7.56 -24.30
CA TRP A 168 10.96 8.53 -23.84
C TRP A 168 12.31 7.85 -23.53
N CYS A 169 12.29 6.71 -22.80
CA CYS A 169 13.49 5.94 -22.50
C CYS A 169 14.23 5.53 -23.78
N ASN A 170 13.51 4.93 -24.73
CA ASN A 170 14.08 4.48 -26.00
C ASN A 170 14.66 5.65 -26.81
N LYS A 171 13.97 6.80 -26.88
CA LYS A 171 14.41 8.00 -27.59
C LYS A 171 15.67 8.62 -26.96
N LYS A 172 15.82 8.54 -25.65
CA LYS A 172 16.95 9.13 -24.90
C LYS A 172 18.09 8.13 -24.67
N GLY A 173 17.90 6.83 -24.94
CA GLY A 173 18.85 5.78 -24.61
C GLY A 173 19.02 5.60 -23.09
N LYS A 174 17.94 5.77 -22.32
CA LYS A 174 17.89 5.72 -20.86
C LYS A 174 16.98 4.62 -20.34
N CYS A 175 17.11 4.28 -19.06
CA CYS A 175 16.26 3.35 -18.32
C CYS A 175 15.15 4.06 -17.53
N PHE A 176 14.19 3.33 -16.98
CA PHE A 176 13.09 3.90 -16.18
C PHE A 176 13.58 4.64 -14.93
N TRP A 177 14.56 4.10 -14.20
CA TRP A 177 15.12 4.79 -13.03
C TRP A 177 15.80 6.12 -13.40
N GLU A 178 16.36 6.25 -14.62
CA GLU A 178 16.97 7.50 -15.11
C GLU A 178 15.90 8.52 -15.50
N TYR A 179 14.71 8.06 -15.91
CA TYR A 179 13.56 8.94 -16.07
C TYR A 179 13.11 9.51 -14.71
N VAL A 180 13.02 8.66 -13.68
CA VAL A 180 12.71 9.10 -12.31
C VAL A 180 13.78 10.07 -11.80
N ASP A 181 15.07 9.77 -12.01
CA ASP A 181 16.17 10.64 -11.62
C ASP A 181 16.13 12.01 -12.33
N GLU A 182 15.75 12.04 -13.62
CA GLU A 182 15.61 13.30 -14.37
C GLU A 182 14.47 14.17 -13.83
N VAL A 183 13.37 13.55 -13.36
CA VAL A 183 12.17 14.25 -12.87
C VAL A 183 12.28 14.61 -11.39
N GLU A 184 12.74 13.69 -10.55
CA GLU A 184 12.74 13.86 -9.10
C GLU A 184 14.11 13.76 -8.44
N GLY A 185 15.10 13.11 -9.07
CA GLY A 185 16.38 12.79 -8.44
C GLY A 185 17.21 14.01 -8.01
N LYS A 186 16.94 15.19 -8.59
CA LYS A 186 17.57 16.45 -8.21
C LYS A 186 16.86 17.18 -7.08
N LYS A 187 15.66 16.74 -6.68
CA LYS A 187 14.92 17.34 -5.57
C LYS A 187 15.55 16.92 -4.25
N PRO A 188 15.76 17.87 -3.32
CA PRO A 188 16.31 17.55 -2.01
C PRO A 188 15.45 16.45 -1.31
N GLY A 189 16.14 15.49 -0.70
CA GLY A 189 15.49 14.44 0.08
C GLY A 189 14.87 13.29 -0.72
N PHE A 190 14.99 13.27 -2.06
CA PHE A 190 14.40 12.19 -2.87
C PHE A 190 15.12 10.85 -2.65
N TRP A 191 16.41 10.82 -2.89
CA TRP A 191 17.20 9.60 -2.73
C TRP A 191 17.33 9.18 -1.26
N GLU A 192 17.45 10.15 -0.35
CA GLU A 192 17.45 9.93 1.10
C GLU A 192 16.14 9.27 1.58
N HIS A 193 15.00 9.65 0.98
CA HIS A 193 13.73 8.97 1.25
C HIS A 193 13.77 7.50 0.80
N LEU A 194 14.27 7.22 -0.40
CA LEU A 194 14.38 5.84 -0.89
C LEU A 194 15.41 5.01 -0.08
N GLU A 195 16.48 5.64 0.42
CA GLU A 195 17.41 5.00 1.36
C GLU A 195 16.72 4.61 2.67
N LEU A 196 15.92 5.52 3.23
CA LEU A 196 15.13 5.26 4.44
C LEU A 196 14.10 4.14 4.19
N VAL A 197 13.37 4.20 3.07
CA VAL A 197 12.43 3.17 2.63
C VAL A 197 13.12 1.81 2.57
N TRP A 198 14.27 1.73 1.91
CA TRP A 198 15.02 0.49 1.78
C TRP A 198 15.50 -0.04 3.14
N LYS A 199 16.00 0.84 4.00
CA LYS A 199 16.40 0.48 5.36
C LYS A 199 15.25 -0.14 6.15
N VAL A 200 14.08 0.48 6.14
CA VAL A 200 12.90 -0.03 6.87
C VAL A 200 12.41 -1.36 6.27
N MET A 201 12.48 -1.53 4.94
CA MET A 201 12.17 -2.79 4.28
C MET A 201 13.09 -3.93 4.74
N GLN A 202 14.40 -3.68 4.84
CA GLN A 202 15.37 -4.67 5.35
C GLN A 202 15.08 -5.03 6.81
N GLU A 203 14.90 -4.02 7.66
CA GLU A 203 14.60 -4.22 9.08
C GLU A 203 13.30 -5.02 9.29
N ALA A 204 12.27 -4.82 8.45
CA ALA A 204 11.04 -5.58 8.53
C ALA A 204 11.25 -7.07 8.16
N VAL A 205 12.07 -7.37 7.15
CA VAL A 205 12.46 -8.75 6.81
C VAL A 205 13.20 -9.40 7.96
N GLU A 206 14.23 -8.73 8.48
CA GLU A 206 15.10 -9.26 9.54
C GLU A 206 14.34 -9.54 10.83
N ARG A 207 13.54 -8.58 11.30
CA ARG A 207 12.68 -8.78 12.48
C ARG A 207 11.70 -9.93 12.29
N GLY A 208 11.00 -9.96 11.14
CA GLY A 208 9.96 -10.97 10.91
C GLY A 208 10.50 -12.39 10.78
N ILE A 209 11.75 -12.58 10.32
CA ILE A 209 12.39 -13.91 10.29
C ILE A 209 12.65 -14.44 11.71
N GLU A 210 13.03 -13.58 12.64
CA GLU A 210 13.38 -13.99 14.01
C GLU A 210 12.17 -14.19 14.92
N MET A 211 10.98 -13.72 14.48
CA MET A 211 9.78 -13.80 15.30
C MET A 211 9.05 -15.13 15.17
N GLU A 212 8.70 -15.73 16.32
CA GLU A 212 7.94 -16.96 16.43
C GLU A 212 6.57 -16.75 17.11
N GLY A 213 5.79 -17.81 17.24
CA GLY A 213 4.51 -17.83 17.94
C GLY A 213 3.32 -17.68 17.01
N ALA A 214 2.22 -17.13 17.53
CA ALA A 214 0.99 -16.89 16.80
C ALA A 214 0.82 -15.41 16.47
N LEU A 215 0.16 -15.14 15.34
CA LEU A 215 -0.29 -13.79 14.96
C LEU A 215 -1.44 -13.33 15.87
N PRO A 216 -1.62 -12.01 16.04
CA PRO A 216 -2.75 -11.47 16.81
C PRO A 216 -4.09 -11.85 16.20
N GLY A 217 -5.12 -11.94 17.05
CA GLY A 217 -6.50 -12.16 16.63
C GLY A 217 -6.98 -13.60 16.78
N PRO A 218 -8.25 -13.84 16.44
CA PRO A 218 -8.95 -15.09 16.75
C PRO A 218 -8.52 -16.30 15.90
N LEU A 219 -7.81 -16.07 14.77
CA LEU A 219 -7.45 -17.17 13.86
C LEU A 219 -6.31 -18.06 14.40
N ASN A 220 -5.57 -17.63 15.43
CA ASN A 220 -4.42 -18.33 15.99
C ASN A 220 -3.41 -18.81 14.92
N LEU A 221 -3.25 -18.03 13.85
CA LEU A 221 -2.36 -18.38 12.74
C LEU A 221 -0.91 -18.32 13.20
N ARG A 222 -0.19 -19.45 13.07
CA ARG A 222 1.23 -19.50 13.46
C ARG A 222 2.09 -18.76 12.44
N ARG A 223 3.09 -18.03 12.93
CA ARG A 223 4.16 -17.48 12.11
C ARG A 223 4.92 -18.60 11.42
N LYS A 224 5.25 -18.42 10.16
CA LYS A 224 5.87 -19.42 9.27
C LYS A 224 7.24 -18.97 8.75
N ALA A 225 7.57 -17.68 8.81
CA ALA A 225 8.76 -17.10 8.19
C ALA A 225 10.04 -17.82 8.60
N LEU A 226 10.31 -17.97 9.91
CA LEU A 226 11.50 -18.66 10.42
C LEU A 226 11.56 -20.11 9.93
N SER A 227 10.46 -20.86 10.00
CA SER A 227 10.45 -22.28 9.60
C SER A 227 10.75 -22.45 8.10
N TYR A 228 10.26 -21.55 7.26
CA TYR A 228 10.58 -21.51 5.83
C TYR A 228 12.04 -21.14 5.60
N HIS A 229 12.56 -20.17 6.36
CA HIS A 229 13.97 -19.77 6.28
C HIS A 229 14.92 -20.94 6.56
N VAL A 230 14.74 -21.58 7.71
CA VAL A 230 15.58 -22.72 8.15
C VAL A 230 15.53 -23.87 7.15
N ARG A 231 14.34 -24.23 6.68
CA ARG A 231 14.18 -25.31 5.68
C ARG A 231 14.84 -24.96 4.35
N SER A 232 14.78 -23.68 3.93
CA SER A 232 15.31 -23.23 2.64
C SER A 232 16.83 -23.22 2.62
N VAL A 233 17.49 -22.87 3.72
CA VAL A 233 18.97 -22.82 3.81
C VAL A 233 19.59 -24.20 3.53
N GLY A 234 18.93 -25.29 3.93
CA GLY A 234 19.40 -26.65 3.72
C GLY A 234 19.11 -27.25 2.34
N GLN A 235 18.44 -26.53 1.44
CA GLN A 235 18.02 -27.05 0.12
C GLN A 235 19.06 -26.75 -0.98
N GLY A 236 18.98 -27.51 -2.09
CA GLY A 236 19.69 -27.18 -3.31
C GLY A 236 19.18 -25.91 -3.96
N ASP A 237 19.98 -25.29 -4.83
CA ASP A 237 19.77 -23.93 -5.35
C ASP A 237 18.37 -23.66 -5.91
N THR A 238 17.75 -24.60 -6.62
CA THR A 238 16.43 -24.43 -7.21
C THR A 238 15.32 -24.18 -6.17
N PHE A 239 15.29 -24.96 -5.09
CA PHE A 239 14.30 -24.83 -4.04
C PHE A 239 14.69 -23.75 -3.02
N LYS A 240 15.99 -23.53 -2.82
CA LYS A 240 16.52 -22.54 -1.89
C LYS A 240 16.07 -21.13 -2.26
N THR A 241 16.18 -20.73 -3.53
CA THR A 241 15.75 -19.40 -3.98
C THR A 241 14.28 -19.15 -3.69
N ARG A 242 13.39 -20.05 -4.11
CA ARG A 242 11.95 -19.91 -3.85
C ARG A 242 11.61 -19.91 -2.37
N GLY A 243 12.20 -20.83 -1.61
CA GLY A 243 11.96 -20.92 -0.18
C GLY A 243 12.41 -19.67 0.60
N LEU A 244 13.54 -19.07 0.24
CA LEU A 244 14.02 -17.82 0.84
C LEU A 244 13.09 -16.64 0.49
N VAL A 245 12.67 -16.52 -0.78
CA VAL A 245 11.73 -15.46 -1.19
C VAL A 245 10.41 -15.60 -0.43
N PHE A 246 9.87 -16.82 -0.30
CA PHE A 246 8.69 -17.07 0.52
C PHE A 246 8.91 -16.66 1.98
N SER A 247 10.03 -17.06 2.58
CA SER A 247 10.36 -16.71 3.95
C SER A 247 10.39 -15.20 4.17
N TYR A 248 11.06 -14.46 3.30
CA TYR A 248 11.16 -12.99 3.41
C TYR A 248 9.80 -12.31 3.22
N ALA A 249 8.98 -12.78 2.28
CA ALA A 249 7.64 -12.24 2.08
C ALA A 249 6.71 -12.55 3.26
N LEU A 250 6.79 -13.76 3.81
CA LEU A 250 6.09 -14.13 5.04
C LEU A 250 6.54 -13.25 6.21
N ALA A 251 7.85 -13.02 6.37
CA ALA A 251 8.41 -12.21 7.44
C ALA A 251 7.80 -10.81 7.50
N VAL A 252 7.83 -10.09 6.37
CA VAL A 252 7.25 -8.73 6.29
C VAL A 252 5.73 -8.74 6.48
N SER A 253 5.03 -9.73 5.89
CA SER A 253 3.57 -9.81 6.00
C SER A 253 3.12 -10.17 7.42
N GLU A 254 3.86 -11.01 8.12
CA GLU A 254 3.61 -11.35 9.52
C GLU A 254 3.92 -10.17 10.46
N GLU A 255 4.95 -9.38 10.18
CA GLU A 255 5.22 -8.12 10.86
C GLU A 255 4.06 -7.12 10.63
N ASN A 256 3.60 -6.97 9.39
CA ASN A 256 2.44 -6.13 9.07
C ASN A 256 1.19 -6.58 9.85
N ALA A 257 0.87 -7.86 9.85
CA ALA A 257 -0.28 -8.42 10.55
C ALA A 257 -0.22 -8.24 12.08
N SER A 258 0.97 -8.02 12.61
CA SER A 258 1.23 -7.81 14.04
C SER A 258 1.34 -6.33 14.44
N GLY A 259 1.06 -5.39 13.52
CA GLY A 259 1.18 -3.96 13.78
C GLY A 259 2.63 -3.45 13.79
N GLY A 260 3.57 -4.19 13.22
CA GLY A 260 4.96 -3.77 13.05
C GLY A 260 5.11 -2.66 12.02
N THR A 261 6.23 -1.95 12.09
CA THR A 261 6.56 -0.90 11.12
C THR A 261 7.01 -1.52 9.81
N ILE A 262 6.30 -1.19 8.74
CA ILE A 262 6.56 -1.64 7.37
C ILE A 262 6.55 -0.46 6.38
N VAL A 263 6.84 -0.76 5.13
CA VAL A 263 6.67 0.18 4.01
C VAL A 263 5.55 -0.31 3.10
N THR A 264 4.63 0.57 2.72
CA THR A 264 3.65 0.24 1.66
C THR A 264 4.36 0.02 0.32
N ALA A 265 3.91 -0.99 -0.46
CA ALA A 265 4.45 -1.25 -1.80
C ALA A 265 3.44 -2.04 -2.67
N PRO A 266 2.35 -1.43 -3.18
CA PRO A 266 1.87 -0.07 -2.93
C PRO A 266 1.01 0.08 -1.66
N THR A 267 0.60 -1.02 -1.00
CA THR A 267 -0.24 -1.03 0.20
C THR A 267 0.37 -1.84 1.33
N CYS A 268 -0.18 -1.74 2.55
CA CYS A 268 0.21 -2.63 3.65
C CYS A 268 -0.10 -4.09 3.34
N GLY A 269 -1.27 -4.37 2.72
CA GLY A 269 -1.68 -5.73 2.37
C GLY A 269 -0.73 -6.45 1.41
N SER A 270 0.07 -5.71 0.65
CA SER A 270 1.05 -6.23 -0.30
C SER A 270 2.51 -5.91 0.04
N CYS A 271 2.76 -5.40 1.24
CA CYS A 271 4.07 -4.90 1.69
C CYS A 271 5.20 -5.96 1.70
N GLY A 272 4.88 -7.25 1.66
CA GLY A 272 5.85 -8.33 1.67
C GLY A 272 6.46 -8.64 0.30
N VAL A 273 5.82 -8.27 -0.81
CA VAL A 273 6.24 -8.68 -2.16
C VAL A 273 7.56 -8.04 -2.57
N LEU A 274 7.59 -6.72 -2.70
CA LEU A 274 8.77 -6.00 -3.19
C LEU A 274 9.99 -6.12 -2.26
N PRO A 275 9.87 -5.94 -0.92
CA PRO A 275 11.00 -6.07 -0.03
C PRO A 275 11.66 -7.45 -0.06
N SER A 276 10.86 -8.52 -0.12
CA SER A 276 11.39 -9.89 -0.15
C SER A 276 12.22 -10.17 -1.39
N VAL A 277 11.75 -9.68 -2.54
CA VAL A 277 12.44 -9.80 -3.83
C VAL A 277 13.76 -9.03 -3.80
N LEU A 278 13.73 -7.75 -3.40
CA LEU A 278 14.92 -6.91 -3.33
C LEU A 278 15.94 -7.41 -2.31
N TYR A 279 15.47 -7.88 -1.13
CA TYR A 279 16.33 -8.44 -0.10
C TYR A 279 17.02 -9.73 -0.58
N HIS A 280 16.28 -10.58 -1.30
CA HIS A 280 16.85 -11.77 -1.94
C HIS A 280 17.89 -11.38 -2.99
N MET A 281 17.58 -10.42 -3.87
CA MET A 281 18.49 -9.94 -4.92
C MET A 281 19.79 -9.37 -4.30
N LYS A 282 19.67 -8.57 -3.24
CA LYS A 282 20.83 -8.04 -2.52
C LYS A 282 21.68 -9.14 -1.91
N THR A 283 21.07 -10.07 -1.17
CA THR A 283 21.81 -11.08 -0.40
C THR A 283 22.35 -12.22 -1.27
N ARG A 284 21.63 -12.63 -2.31
CA ARG A 284 22.02 -13.76 -3.18
C ARG A 284 22.98 -13.35 -4.29
N TYR A 285 22.76 -12.17 -4.89
CA TYR A 285 23.55 -11.69 -6.04
C TYR A 285 24.50 -10.55 -5.69
N ASN A 286 24.51 -10.13 -4.42
CA ASN A 286 25.39 -9.09 -3.88
C ASN A 286 25.31 -7.76 -4.64
N PHE A 287 24.09 -7.36 -5.04
CA PHE A 287 23.88 -6.05 -5.67
C PHE A 287 24.17 -4.92 -4.68
N SER A 288 24.82 -3.86 -5.19
CA SER A 288 25.09 -2.65 -4.40
C SER A 288 23.80 -1.94 -4.00
N GLU A 289 23.84 -1.20 -2.90
CA GLU A 289 22.70 -0.38 -2.44
C GLU A 289 22.21 0.56 -3.54
N THR A 290 23.11 1.23 -4.23
CA THR A 290 22.77 2.11 -5.36
C THR A 290 21.93 1.39 -6.43
N ARG A 291 22.24 0.13 -6.74
CA ARG A 291 21.44 -0.64 -7.72
C ARG A 291 20.06 -0.98 -7.17
N ILE A 292 19.97 -1.29 -5.89
CA ILE A 292 18.69 -1.54 -5.22
C ILE A 292 17.84 -0.26 -5.19
N LEU A 293 18.41 0.89 -4.86
CA LEU A 293 17.68 2.18 -4.87
C LEU A 293 17.15 2.54 -6.27
N ARG A 294 17.95 2.30 -7.31
CA ARG A 294 17.50 2.48 -8.71
C ARG A 294 16.36 1.53 -9.07
N ALA A 295 16.39 0.29 -8.57
CA ALA A 295 15.30 -0.67 -8.75
C ALA A 295 14.03 -0.26 -7.98
N LEU A 296 14.18 0.32 -6.77
CA LEU A 296 13.08 0.95 -6.03
C LEU A 296 12.46 2.12 -6.80
N ALA A 297 13.28 2.98 -7.41
CA ALA A 297 12.79 4.09 -8.22
C ALA A 297 11.94 3.58 -9.41
N THR A 298 12.40 2.55 -10.13
CA THR A 298 11.62 1.92 -11.20
C THR A 298 10.34 1.26 -10.67
N ALA A 299 10.43 0.49 -9.59
CA ALA A 299 9.26 -0.15 -8.99
C ALA A 299 8.21 0.89 -8.53
N GLY A 300 8.66 1.98 -7.91
CA GLY A 300 7.79 3.10 -7.53
C GLY A 300 7.09 3.73 -8.72
N LEU A 301 7.80 3.89 -9.85
CA LEU A 301 7.22 4.40 -11.09
C LEU A 301 6.10 3.49 -11.62
N ILE A 302 6.31 2.16 -11.63
CA ILE A 302 5.28 1.18 -12.01
C ILE A 302 4.04 1.33 -11.12
N GLY A 303 4.22 1.40 -9.79
CA GLY A 303 3.13 1.60 -8.84
C GLY A 303 2.39 2.93 -9.05
N ALA A 304 3.13 4.02 -9.32
CA ALA A 304 2.57 5.35 -9.56
C ALA A 304 1.71 5.39 -10.83
N VAL A 305 2.15 4.77 -11.92
CA VAL A 305 1.37 4.64 -13.17
C VAL A 305 0.04 3.94 -12.91
N VAL A 306 0.03 2.84 -12.13
CA VAL A 306 -1.21 2.14 -11.78
C VAL A 306 -2.11 3.00 -10.90
N LYS A 307 -1.55 3.65 -9.89
CA LYS A 307 -2.31 4.50 -8.96
C LYS A 307 -2.99 5.67 -9.67
N GLU A 308 -2.34 6.25 -10.68
CA GLU A 308 -2.89 7.36 -11.48
C GLU A 308 -4.01 6.89 -12.43
N ASN A 309 -3.80 5.79 -13.14
CA ASN A 309 -4.69 5.37 -14.24
C ASN A 309 -5.80 4.39 -13.80
N ALA A 310 -5.64 3.77 -12.63
CA ALA A 310 -6.61 2.82 -12.07
C ALA A 310 -6.81 3.08 -10.58
N SER A 311 -6.46 2.12 -9.72
CA SER A 311 -6.48 2.22 -8.26
C SER A 311 -5.58 1.18 -7.64
N VAL A 312 -5.06 1.48 -6.43
CA VAL A 312 -4.35 0.53 -5.56
C VAL A 312 -5.17 0.15 -4.32
N SER A 313 -6.47 0.50 -4.29
CA SER A 313 -7.37 0.21 -3.18
C SER A 313 -8.06 -1.14 -3.35
N GLY A 314 -7.92 -2.04 -2.37
CA GLY A 314 -8.65 -3.32 -2.34
C GLY A 314 -10.17 -3.15 -2.31
N ALA A 315 -10.67 -2.07 -1.70
CA ALA A 315 -12.09 -1.73 -1.65
C ALA A 315 -12.65 -1.27 -3.01
N GLU A 316 -11.80 -0.77 -3.91
CA GLU A 316 -12.23 -0.34 -5.25
C GLU A 316 -12.05 -1.45 -6.29
N VAL A 317 -10.87 -2.06 -6.34
CA VAL A 317 -10.50 -2.98 -7.42
C VAL A 317 -10.15 -4.40 -6.96
N GLY A 318 -10.32 -4.72 -5.69
CA GLY A 318 -9.92 -6.03 -5.15
C GLY A 318 -8.40 -6.15 -4.97
N CYS A 319 -7.93 -7.35 -4.64
CA CYS A 319 -6.50 -7.61 -4.42
C CYS A 319 -5.62 -7.52 -5.69
N GLN A 320 -6.21 -7.48 -6.89
CA GLN A 320 -5.45 -7.20 -8.11
C GLN A 320 -4.73 -5.85 -8.05
N GLY A 321 -5.36 -4.82 -7.42
CA GLY A 321 -4.77 -3.50 -7.20
C GLY A 321 -3.70 -3.46 -6.11
N GLU A 322 -3.67 -4.41 -5.21
CA GLU A 322 -2.66 -4.51 -4.16
C GLU A 322 -1.56 -5.51 -4.53
N ILE A 323 -1.88 -6.80 -4.51
CA ILE A 323 -0.94 -7.91 -4.76
C ILE A 323 -0.48 -7.94 -6.23
N GLY A 324 -1.40 -7.70 -7.18
CA GLY A 324 -1.04 -7.66 -8.61
C GLY A 324 -0.08 -6.53 -8.93
N VAL A 325 -0.35 -5.33 -8.40
CA VAL A 325 0.53 -4.17 -8.57
C VAL A 325 1.88 -4.39 -7.90
N ALA A 326 1.91 -4.93 -6.68
CA ALA A 326 3.15 -5.26 -5.99
C ALA A 326 4.00 -6.28 -6.76
N CYS A 327 3.35 -7.28 -7.38
CA CYS A 327 4.01 -8.24 -8.26
C CYS A 327 4.61 -7.56 -9.50
N ALA A 328 3.89 -6.65 -10.16
CA ALA A 328 4.39 -5.88 -11.29
C ALA A 328 5.60 -5.01 -10.92
N MET A 329 5.51 -4.30 -9.79
CA MET A 329 6.61 -3.49 -9.23
C MET A 329 7.87 -4.34 -9.01
N ALA A 330 7.71 -5.49 -8.38
CA ALA A 330 8.81 -6.40 -8.05
C ALA A 330 9.38 -7.09 -9.31
N ALA A 331 8.54 -7.47 -10.28
CA ALA A 331 8.98 -8.08 -11.55
C ALA A 331 9.82 -7.09 -12.38
N ALA A 332 9.40 -5.82 -12.47
CA ALA A 332 10.18 -4.76 -13.10
C ALA A 332 11.54 -4.56 -12.41
N ALA A 333 11.57 -4.60 -11.08
CA ALA A 333 12.81 -4.50 -10.30
C ALA A 333 13.76 -5.68 -10.58
N VAL A 334 13.24 -6.91 -10.66
CA VAL A 334 14.03 -8.11 -11.02
C VAL A 334 14.62 -7.95 -12.41
N ALA A 335 13.79 -7.63 -13.40
CA ALA A 335 14.23 -7.47 -14.79
C ALA A 335 15.33 -6.39 -14.89
N GLN A 336 15.18 -5.25 -14.23
CA GLN A 336 16.18 -4.18 -14.21
C GLN A 336 17.49 -4.61 -13.54
N LEU A 337 17.43 -5.24 -12.36
CA LEU A 337 18.62 -5.68 -11.62
C LEU A 337 19.43 -6.71 -12.42
N MET A 338 18.75 -7.56 -13.17
CA MET A 338 19.36 -8.56 -14.03
C MET A 338 19.79 -8.03 -15.40
N GLY A 339 19.65 -6.72 -15.66
CA GLY A 339 20.17 -6.06 -16.86
C GLY A 339 19.22 -6.01 -18.05
N GLY A 340 17.91 -6.16 -17.81
CA GLY A 340 16.89 -6.06 -18.86
C GLY A 340 16.82 -4.68 -19.51
N SER A 341 16.48 -4.67 -20.79
CA SER A 341 16.14 -3.44 -21.53
C SER A 341 14.84 -2.81 -21.00
N PRO A 342 14.57 -1.52 -21.27
CA PRO A 342 13.30 -0.91 -20.90
C PRO A 342 12.06 -1.70 -21.35
N SER A 343 12.08 -2.26 -22.58
CA SER A 343 10.97 -3.09 -23.08
C SER A 343 10.81 -4.40 -22.30
N GLN A 344 11.90 -5.03 -21.88
CA GLN A 344 11.85 -6.24 -21.05
C GLN A 344 11.38 -5.91 -19.62
N ILE A 345 11.72 -4.75 -19.09
CA ILE A 345 11.26 -4.29 -17.76
C ILE A 345 9.75 -4.01 -17.79
N GLU A 346 9.26 -3.35 -18.85
CA GLU A 346 7.83 -3.11 -19.05
C GLU A 346 7.07 -4.43 -19.20
N TYR A 347 7.58 -5.37 -20.01
CA TYR A 347 6.97 -6.68 -20.20
C TYR A 347 6.93 -7.50 -18.89
N ALA A 348 7.98 -7.43 -18.06
CA ALA A 348 7.98 -8.06 -16.75
C ALA A 348 6.87 -7.49 -15.84
N ALA A 349 6.68 -6.16 -15.84
CA ALA A 349 5.61 -5.51 -15.10
C ALA A 349 4.22 -5.91 -15.60
N GLU A 350 4.05 -5.95 -16.92
CA GLU A 350 2.83 -6.38 -17.59
C GLU A 350 2.42 -7.78 -17.13
N MET A 351 3.31 -8.76 -17.28
CA MET A 351 3.07 -10.14 -16.83
C MET A 351 2.78 -10.24 -15.33
N GLY A 352 3.47 -9.44 -14.52
CA GLY A 352 3.25 -9.41 -13.08
C GLY A 352 1.84 -8.98 -12.71
N LEU A 353 1.25 -8.04 -13.44
CA LEU A 353 -0.12 -7.56 -13.21
C LEU A 353 -1.16 -8.45 -13.89
N GLU A 354 -0.97 -8.82 -15.16
CA GLU A 354 -1.90 -9.61 -15.97
C GLU A 354 -2.33 -10.89 -15.24
N HIS A 355 -1.37 -11.62 -14.67
CA HIS A 355 -1.61 -12.89 -13.99
C HIS A 355 -2.29 -12.77 -12.61
N HIS A 356 -2.66 -11.54 -12.21
CA HIS A 356 -3.42 -11.24 -11.00
C HIS A 356 -4.78 -10.59 -11.29
N LEU A 357 -5.17 -10.43 -12.56
CA LEU A 357 -6.48 -9.89 -12.93
C LEU A 357 -7.60 -10.76 -12.34
N GLY A 358 -8.66 -10.11 -11.83
CA GLY A 358 -9.80 -10.77 -11.22
C GLY A 358 -9.57 -11.24 -9.76
N LEU A 359 -8.43 -10.95 -9.14
CA LEU A 359 -8.14 -11.37 -7.77
C LEU A 359 -9.04 -10.63 -6.76
N THR A 360 -9.87 -11.39 -6.06
CA THR A 360 -10.79 -10.87 -5.03
C THR A 360 -10.06 -10.38 -3.78
N CYS A 361 -10.71 -9.53 -2.98
CA CYS A 361 -10.26 -9.15 -1.63
C CYS A 361 -11.32 -9.54 -0.60
N ASP A 362 -11.13 -10.71 0.01
CA ASP A 362 -12.08 -11.41 0.87
C ASP A 362 -11.40 -12.00 2.13
N PRO A 363 -10.79 -11.12 2.97
CA PRO A 363 -9.99 -11.55 4.11
C PRO A 363 -10.84 -12.23 5.19
N VAL A 364 -10.39 -13.40 5.66
CA VAL A 364 -11.04 -14.18 6.71
C VAL A 364 -11.06 -13.39 8.02
N GLY A 365 -12.25 -13.21 8.59
CA GLY A 365 -12.45 -12.44 9.81
C GLY A 365 -12.07 -10.96 9.70
N GLY A 366 -11.96 -10.42 8.49
CA GLY A 366 -11.47 -9.08 8.23
C GLY A 366 -9.99 -8.87 8.57
N LEU A 367 -9.22 -9.93 8.77
CA LEU A 367 -7.80 -9.87 9.16
C LEU A 367 -6.89 -9.91 7.93
N VAL A 368 -5.87 -9.04 7.88
CA VAL A 368 -4.84 -9.09 6.84
C VAL A 368 -3.89 -10.27 7.08
N GLN A 369 -4.46 -11.47 7.13
CA GLN A 369 -3.78 -12.73 7.42
C GLN A 369 -4.08 -13.81 6.37
N ILE A 370 -5.33 -14.25 6.24
CA ILE A 370 -5.76 -15.23 5.25
C ILE A 370 -6.70 -14.54 4.25
N PRO A 371 -6.38 -14.53 2.96
CA PRO A 371 -5.22 -15.17 2.28
C PRO A 371 -4.01 -14.23 2.13
N CYS A 372 -4.00 -13.04 2.70
CA CYS A 372 -3.07 -11.95 2.40
C CYS A 372 -1.59 -12.34 2.56
N ILE A 373 -1.23 -13.01 3.67
CA ILE A 373 0.15 -13.39 3.97
C ILE A 373 0.68 -14.35 2.89
N GLU A 374 -0.10 -15.37 2.51
CA GLU A 374 0.31 -16.34 1.50
C GLU A 374 0.33 -15.74 0.09
N ARG A 375 -0.60 -14.82 -0.21
CA ARG A 375 -0.60 -14.08 -1.49
C ARG A 375 0.68 -13.27 -1.69
N ASN A 376 1.22 -12.65 -0.64
CA ASN A 376 2.51 -11.96 -0.72
C ASN A 376 3.65 -12.91 -1.10
N ALA A 377 3.73 -14.07 -0.48
CA ALA A 377 4.76 -15.06 -0.78
C ALA A 377 4.66 -15.55 -2.24
N TYR A 378 3.45 -15.89 -2.69
CA TYR A 378 3.24 -16.35 -4.07
C TYR A 378 3.50 -15.25 -5.09
N ALA A 379 3.08 -14.02 -4.85
CA ALA A 379 3.32 -12.90 -5.74
C ALA A 379 4.81 -12.56 -5.85
N ALA A 380 5.56 -12.65 -4.75
CA ALA A 380 7.01 -12.47 -4.75
C ALA A 380 7.73 -13.51 -5.64
N ALA A 381 7.33 -14.78 -5.57
CA ALA A 381 7.87 -15.81 -6.46
C ALA A 381 7.48 -15.57 -7.92
N ARG A 382 6.21 -15.19 -8.19
CA ARG A 382 5.75 -14.85 -9.54
C ARG A 382 6.47 -13.63 -10.12
N ALA A 383 6.84 -12.66 -9.30
CA ALA A 383 7.63 -11.52 -9.74
C ALA A 383 9.00 -11.95 -10.29
N PHE A 384 9.64 -12.92 -9.64
CA PHE A 384 10.86 -13.55 -10.18
C PHE A 384 10.61 -14.25 -11.49
N ASP A 385 9.57 -15.08 -11.55
CA ASP A 385 9.24 -15.84 -12.76
C ASP A 385 8.93 -14.88 -13.93
N ALA A 386 8.16 -13.82 -13.70
CA ALA A 386 7.83 -12.81 -14.71
C ALA A 386 9.08 -12.03 -15.18
N GLY A 387 9.92 -11.58 -14.24
CA GLY A 387 11.17 -10.89 -14.55
C GLY A 387 12.13 -11.76 -15.38
N ILE A 388 12.31 -13.02 -14.99
CA ILE A 388 13.16 -13.97 -15.73
C ILE A 388 12.56 -14.29 -17.09
N TYR A 389 11.25 -14.51 -17.18
CA TYR A 389 10.57 -14.80 -18.45
C TYR A 389 10.80 -13.66 -19.44
N ALA A 390 10.57 -12.42 -19.04
CA ALA A 390 10.76 -11.26 -19.91
C ALA A 390 12.21 -11.13 -20.42
N LEU A 391 13.20 -11.48 -19.59
CA LEU A 391 14.62 -11.45 -19.97
C LEU A 391 15.02 -12.47 -21.05
N TYR A 392 14.27 -13.56 -21.20
CA TYR A 392 14.50 -14.54 -22.27
C TYR A 392 13.88 -14.13 -23.60
N THR A 393 13.14 -13.03 -23.65
CA THR A 393 12.51 -12.48 -24.85
C THR A 393 13.30 -11.28 -25.38
N ASP A 394 12.89 -10.76 -26.52
CA ASP A 394 13.36 -9.47 -27.03
C ASP A 394 12.63 -8.25 -26.43
N GLY A 395 11.69 -8.48 -25.52
CA GLY A 395 10.83 -7.47 -24.92
C GLY A 395 9.63 -7.06 -25.79
N LEU A 396 9.44 -7.67 -26.97
CA LEU A 396 8.29 -7.40 -27.82
C LEU A 396 7.11 -8.29 -27.42
N HIS A 397 5.96 -7.68 -27.16
CA HIS A 397 4.73 -8.36 -26.79
C HIS A 397 3.50 -7.59 -27.30
N ARG A 398 2.31 -8.21 -27.24
CA ARG A 398 1.10 -7.70 -27.89
C ARG A 398 0.25 -6.81 -27.00
N VAL A 399 0.19 -7.11 -25.72
CA VAL A 399 -0.62 -6.40 -24.73
C VAL A 399 0.33 -5.54 -23.89
N THR A 400 0.12 -4.23 -23.86
CA THR A 400 0.98 -3.33 -23.09
C THR A 400 0.56 -3.30 -21.62
N PHE A 401 1.49 -2.91 -20.76
CA PHE A 401 1.20 -2.70 -19.33
C PHE A 401 0.00 -1.76 -19.11
N ASP A 402 -0.09 -0.67 -19.87
CA ASP A 402 -1.20 0.29 -19.76
C ASP A 402 -2.55 -0.33 -20.12
N GLN A 403 -2.58 -1.25 -21.10
CA GLN A 403 -3.80 -2.00 -21.44
C GLN A 403 -4.21 -2.92 -20.29
N VAL A 404 -3.26 -3.60 -19.64
CA VAL A 404 -3.55 -4.43 -18.44
C VAL A 404 -4.04 -3.58 -17.28
N VAL A 405 -3.46 -2.39 -17.06
CA VAL A 405 -3.94 -1.42 -16.05
C VAL A 405 -5.39 -1.00 -16.33
N HIS A 406 -5.71 -0.73 -17.61
CA HIS A 406 -7.09 -0.42 -18.00
C HIS A 406 -8.04 -1.59 -17.72
N VAL A 407 -7.66 -2.82 -18.11
CA VAL A 407 -8.47 -4.03 -17.84
C VAL A 407 -8.63 -4.25 -16.34
N MET A 408 -7.60 -4.01 -15.54
CA MET A 408 -7.70 -4.09 -14.08
C MET A 408 -8.75 -3.11 -13.53
N LYS A 409 -8.80 -1.89 -14.06
CA LYS A 409 -9.81 -0.89 -13.68
C LYS A 409 -11.23 -1.35 -14.03
N GLU A 410 -11.42 -1.92 -15.21
CA GLU A 410 -12.73 -2.41 -15.66
C GLU A 410 -13.17 -3.65 -14.85
N THR A 411 -12.31 -4.66 -14.73
CA THR A 411 -12.59 -5.84 -13.89
C THR A 411 -12.82 -5.47 -12.43
N GLY A 412 -12.14 -4.44 -11.93
CA GLY A 412 -12.39 -3.88 -10.60
C GLY A 412 -13.79 -3.34 -10.44
N LYS A 413 -14.36 -2.66 -11.44
CA LYS A 413 -15.75 -2.20 -11.42
C LYS A 413 -16.74 -3.38 -11.47
N ASP A 414 -16.43 -4.39 -12.28
CA ASP A 414 -17.29 -5.55 -12.52
C ASP A 414 -17.32 -6.54 -11.34
N LEU A 415 -16.28 -6.55 -10.51
CA LEU A 415 -16.26 -7.37 -9.30
C LEU A 415 -17.42 -6.96 -8.36
N PRO A 416 -18.26 -7.92 -7.91
CA PRO A 416 -19.26 -7.67 -6.89
C PRO A 416 -18.67 -7.10 -5.61
N SER A 417 -19.40 -6.21 -4.94
CA SER A 417 -18.93 -5.54 -3.71
C SER A 417 -18.52 -6.51 -2.60
N ILE A 418 -19.17 -7.70 -2.52
CA ILE A 418 -18.83 -8.75 -1.55
C ILE A 418 -17.40 -9.30 -1.70
N TYR A 419 -16.71 -9.01 -2.80
CA TYR A 419 -15.32 -9.43 -3.07
C TYR A 419 -14.34 -8.27 -3.01
N LYS A 420 -14.76 -7.11 -2.47
CA LYS A 420 -13.96 -5.87 -2.41
C LYS A 420 -13.73 -5.44 -0.96
N GLU A 421 -12.75 -6.08 -0.32
CA GLU A 421 -12.32 -5.77 1.06
C GLU A 421 -13.50 -5.85 2.07
N THR A 422 -14.25 -6.98 2.00
CA THR A 422 -15.33 -7.32 2.93
C THR A 422 -15.11 -8.71 3.53
N SER A 423 -15.61 -8.95 4.72
CA SER A 423 -15.53 -10.29 5.38
C SER A 423 -16.82 -11.10 5.23
N ILE A 424 -17.66 -10.79 4.25
CA ILE A 424 -18.99 -11.44 4.08
C ILE A 424 -19.07 -12.33 2.83
N GLY A 425 -18.06 -12.36 1.97
CA GLY A 425 -18.00 -13.14 0.74
C GLY A 425 -16.75 -14.01 0.61
N GLY A 426 -16.70 -14.81 -0.43
CA GLY A 426 -15.52 -15.59 -0.80
C GLY A 426 -14.99 -16.51 0.31
N LEU A 427 -13.68 -16.48 0.54
CA LEU A 427 -13.00 -17.28 1.57
C LEU A 427 -13.53 -16.95 2.98
N ALA A 428 -13.81 -15.67 3.25
CA ALA A 428 -14.30 -15.24 4.56
C ALA A 428 -15.61 -15.95 4.96
N LYS A 429 -16.53 -16.11 4.00
CA LYS A 429 -17.80 -16.80 4.24
C LYS A 429 -17.62 -18.28 4.54
N GLN A 430 -16.73 -18.97 3.85
CA GLN A 430 -16.50 -20.41 4.02
C GLN A 430 -15.78 -20.74 5.33
N PHE A 431 -15.11 -19.81 5.94
CA PHE A 431 -14.36 -20.02 7.20
C PHE A 431 -15.19 -19.70 8.46
N GLY A 432 -16.31 -18.99 8.29
CA GLY A 432 -17.23 -18.61 9.38
C GLY A 432 -18.31 -19.65 9.72
N GLU A 433 -18.36 -20.75 8.97
CA GLU A 433 -19.19 -21.93 9.23
C GLU A 433 -18.32 -23.02 9.91
#